data_eb06bef675ddf8d56b06813b3a4aca88
#
_entry.id   eb06bef675ddf8d56b06813b3a4aca88
#
_cell.length_a   1.000
_cell.length_b   1.000
_cell.length_c   1.000
_cell.angle_alpha   90.00
_cell.angle_beta   90.00
_cell.angle_gamma   90.00
#
_symmetry.space_group_name_H-M   'P 1'
#
loop_
_entity.id
_entity.type
_entity.pdbx_description
1 polymer ?
#
loop_
_entity_poly.entity_id
_entity_poly.type
_entity_poly.pdbx_seq_one_letter_code
_entity_poly.pdbx_strand_id
1 'polypeptide(L)'
;MRRAPVALSLALVPALLGLAAAQPVFDDTRTRSERTDAQAFFVLDTSRSMLASAGPRAETRLERARQAAGVLQRALPEIPVGLAVLNEGVFPYAFPTTDSRVTEAVLADSIGIEGARPERPSTFVTPTLTTSLGALAVVPRANYFPRSAQRRLLVVFTDGETKPAGPALARAFQRRPRIETIFLRFWDADERLYVTGVAEPGYVPNPAFGARLAEVSSVVGGRVFSEDDLEAAQNAAEDFFGSGPTKARPFGGERVALMPYVTLAAFVPLAFLLWRRNL
;
A
#
# COMPACT_ATOMS: atom_id res chain seq x y z
N MET A 1 18.63 -47.43 41.78
CA MET A 1 18.14 -46.11 41.38
C MET A 1 18.79 -45.46 40.14
N ARG A 2 19.64 -46.13 39.37
CA ARG A 2 20.40 -45.57 38.20
C ARG A 2 19.67 -45.73 36.82
N ARG A 3 18.50 -46.39 36.74
CA ARG A 3 17.80 -46.70 35.45
C ARG A 3 16.73 -45.64 35.08
N ALA A 4 16.22 -44.88 36.02
CA ALA A 4 15.17 -43.89 35.79
C ALA A 4 15.55 -42.80 34.75
N PRO A 5 16.76 -42.15 34.79
CA PRO A 5 17.09 -41.10 33.84
C PRO A 5 17.26 -41.63 32.39
N VAL A 6 17.68 -42.88 32.23
CA VAL A 6 17.82 -43.49 30.90
C VAL A 6 16.44 -43.80 30.30
N ALA A 7 15.52 -44.34 31.11
CA ALA A 7 14.15 -44.60 30.66
C ALA A 7 13.43 -43.31 30.28
N LEU A 8 13.62 -42.24 31.07
CA LEU A 8 13.08 -40.93 30.77
C LEU A 8 13.62 -40.35 29.45
N SER A 9 14.93 -40.44 29.22
CA SER A 9 15.55 -39.97 27.98
C SER A 9 15.10 -40.77 26.75
N LEU A 10 14.94 -42.09 26.89
CA LEU A 10 14.40 -42.97 25.84
C LEU A 10 12.96 -42.63 25.46
N ALA A 11 12.17 -42.17 26.40
CA ALA A 11 10.78 -41.72 26.12
C ALA A 11 10.72 -40.29 25.57
N LEU A 12 11.60 -39.38 26.05
CA LEU A 12 11.63 -37.97 25.65
C LEU A 12 12.08 -37.78 24.21
N VAL A 13 13.09 -38.55 23.72
CA VAL A 13 13.55 -38.39 22.32
C VAL A 13 12.44 -38.60 21.32
N PRO A 14 11.70 -39.73 21.29
CA PRO A 14 10.63 -39.91 20.31
C PRO A 14 9.44 -38.95 20.55
N ALA A 15 9.15 -38.58 21.81
CA ALA A 15 8.11 -37.62 22.11
C ALA A 15 8.42 -36.22 21.54
N LEU A 16 9.65 -35.73 21.72
CA LEU A 16 10.08 -34.44 21.18
C LEU A 16 10.19 -34.46 19.64
N LEU A 17 10.65 -35.55 19.06
CA LEU A 17 10.70 -35.71 17.60
C LEU A 17 9.29 -35.80 17.02
N GLY A 18 8.36 -36.49 17.68
CA GLY A 18 6.94 -36.50 17.30
C GLY A 18 6.29 -35.12 17.37
N LEU A 19 6.59 -34.36 18.44
CA LEU A 19 6.15 -32.98 18.56
C LEU A 19 6.76 -32.08 17.48
N ALA A 20 8.04 -32.24 17.16
CA ALA A 20 8.69 -31.51 16.06
C ALA A 20 8.06 -31.85 14.70
N ALA A 21 7.72 -33.12 14.47
CA ALA A 21 7.04 -33.57 13.24
C ALA A 21 5.61 -33.01 13.10
N ALA A 22 4.95 -32.67 14.20
CA ALA A 22 3.66 -32.00 14.20
C ALA A 22 3.75 -30.50 13.78
N GLN A 23 4.96 -29.97 13.57
CA GLN A 23 5.24 -28.58 13.13
C GLN A 23 4.47 -27.53 13.93
N PRO A 24 4.59 -27.51 15.29
CA PRO A 24 3.86 -26.56 16.09
C PRO A 24 4.27 -25.12 15.71
N VAL A 25 3.28 -24.25 15.57
CA VAL A 25 3.47 -22.82 15.33
C VAL A 25 2.93 -22.03 16.51
N PHE A 26 3.66 -21.04 16.93
CA PHE A 26 3.15 -20.01 17.83
C PHE A 26 2.57 -18.90 16.96
N ASP A 27 1.27 -18.66 17.09
CA ASP A 27 0.54 -17.63 16.36
C ASP A 27 0.31 -16.43 17.30
N ASP A 28 1.09 -15.36 17.12
CA ASP A 28 0.88 -14.10 17.86
C ASP A 28 -0.27 -13.33 17.21
N THR A 29 -1.49 -13.80 17.45
CA THR A 29 -2.70 -13.16 16.92
C THR A 29 -2.95 -11.85 17.66
N ARG A 30 -2.65 -10.74 17.03
CA ARG A 30 -3.01 -9.40 17.50
C ARG A 30 -4.39 -9.04 16.96
N THR A 31 -5.13 -8.26 17.72
CA THR A 31 -6.39 -7.67 17.27
C THR A 31 -6.18 -6.20 16.95
N ARG A 32 -6.72 -5.74 15.83
CA ARG A 32 -6.73 -4.32 15.46
C ARG A 32 -8.17 -3.85 15.35
N SER A 33 -8.43 -2.63 15.77
CA SER A 33 -9.69 -1.95 15.55
C SER A 33 -9.81 -1.54 14.07
N GLU A 34 -10.93 -1.85 13.44
CA GLU A 34 -11.21 -1.49 12.05
C GLU A 34 -12.58 -0.83 11.97
N ARG A 35 -12.65 0.35 11.33
CA ARG A 35 -13.90 1.05 11.06
C ARG A 35 -14.78 0.25 10.11
N THR A 36 -16.06 0.14 10.43
CA THR A 36 -17.02 -0.62 9.63
C THR A 36 -17.85 0.25 8.68
N ASP A 37 -17.87 1.55 8.94
CA ASP A 37 -18.64 2.56 8.20
C ASP A 37 -17.77 3.45 7.31
N ALA A 38 -16.45 3.27 7.33
CA ALA A 38 -15.47 4.13 6.67
C ALA A 38 -14.48 3.33 5.83
N GLN A 39 -14.04 3.89 4.72
CA GLN A 39 -13.01 3.30 3.87
C GLN A 39 -12.34 4.36 3.00
N ALA A 40 -11.05 4.19 2.75
CA ALA A 40 -10.30 5.01 1.81
C ALA A 40 -9.80 4.18 0.62
N PHE A 41 -9.61 4.85 -0.51
CA PHE A 41 -8.80 4.38 -1.63
C PHE A 41 -7.74 5.41 -1.96
N PHE A 42 -6.50 4.96 -2.08
CA PHE A 42 -5.38 5.75 -2.55
C PHE A 42 -5.11 5.37 -4.00
N VAL A 43 -5.15 6.35 -4.87
CA VAL A 43 -4.94 6.21 -6.31
C VAL A 43 -3.65 6.92 -6.68
N LEU A 44 -2.63 6.14 -7.07
CA LEU A 44 -1.35 6.68 -7.49
C LEU A 44 -1.33 6.81 -9.02
N ASP A 45 -1.01 8.01 -9.47
CA ASP A 45 -0.75 8.26 -10.88
C ASP A 45 0.55 7.57 -11.29
N THR A 46 0.45 6.72 -12.31
CA THR A 46 1.60 5.99 -12.87
C THR A 46 1.87 6.40 -14.31
N SER A 47 1.50 7.63 -14.67
CA SER A 47 1.89 8.22 -15.95
C SER A 47 3.40 8.50 -15.98
N ARG A 48 3.92 8.64 -17.20
CA ARG A 48 5.35 8.83 -17.41
C ARG A 48 5.88 10.12 -16.77
N SER A 49 5.07 11.17 -16.68
CA SER A 49 5.44 12.44 -16.03
C SER A 49 5.75 12.29 -14.54
N MET A 50 5.20 11.26 -13.89
CA MET A 50 5.52 10.92 -12.49
C MET A 50 6.95 10.38 -12.29
N LEU A 51 7.71 10.13 -13.37
CA LEU A 51 9.16 9.85 -13.31
C LEU A 51 10.01 11.11 -13.24
N ALA A 52 9.41 12.29 -13.33
CA ALA A 52 10.15 13.54 -13.21
C ALA A 52 10.78 13.68 -11.82
N SER A 53 11.97 14.27 -11.78
CA SER A 53 12.77 14.49 -10.57
C SER A 53 13.65 15.72 -10.72
N ALA A 54 14.20 16.23 -9.62
CA ALA A 54 15.12 17.36 -9.59
C ALA A 54 16.50 17.02 -10.17
N GLY A 55 16.79 15.74 -10.42
CA GLY A 55 18.06 15.29 -10.98
C GLY A 55 18.08 13.78 -11.20
N PRO A 56 19.11 13.24 -11.90
CA PRO A 56 19.14 11.84 -12.34
C PRO A 56 19.24 10.82 -11.18
N ARG A 57 19.52 11.26 -9.96
CA ARG A 57 19.60 10.45 -8.75
C ARG A 57 18.63 10.92 -7.66
N ALA A 58 17.88 11.98 -7.92
CA ALA A 58 16.87 12.47 -7.00
C ALA A 58 15.62 11.60 -7.07
N GLU A 59 14.85 11.61 -5.98
CA GLU A 59 13.58 10.91 -5.93
C GLU A 59 12.61 11.44 -6.98
N THR A 60 11.93 10.52 -7.65
CA THR A 60 10.89 10.84 -8.62
C THR A 60 9.60 11.28 -7.91
N ARG A 61 8.73 11.97 -8.63
CA ARG A 61 7.38 12.31 -8.12
C ARG A 61 6.65 11.06 -7.61
N LEU A 62 6.77 9.93 -8.31
CA LEU A 62 6.14 8.68 -7.90
C LEU A 62 6.73 8.13 -6.60
N GLU A 63 8.04 8.20 -6.41
CA GLU A 63 8.67 7.76 -5.16
C GLU A 63 8.21 8.62 -3.98
N ARG A 64 8.17 9.94 -4.14
CA ARG A 64 7.62 10.85 -3.12
C ARG A 64 6.13 10.61 -2.87
N ALA A 65 5.35 10.34 -3.93
CA ALA A 65 3.94 10.00 -3.81
C ALA A 65 3.71 8.70 -3.01
N ARG A 66 4.54 7.68 -3.21
CA ARG A 66 4.50 6.43 -2.43
C ARG A 66 4.81 6.67 -0.96
N GLN A 67 5.82 7.48 -0.67
CA GLN A 67 6.18 7.84 0.70
C GLN A 67 5.02 8.58 1.39
N ALA A 68 4.44 9.57 0.71
CA ALA A 68 3.29 10.32 1.20
C ALA A 68 2.06 9.42 1.43
N ALA A 69 1.81 8.46 0.54
CA ALA A 69 0.74 7.48 0.71
C ALA A 69 0.95 6.60 1.95
N GLY A 70 2.19 6.14 2.20
CA GLY A 70 2.54 5.40 3.40
C GLY A 70 2.39 6.23 4.68
N VAL A 71 2.78 7.51 4.65
CA VAL A 71 2.62 8.44 5.78
C VAL A 71 1.13 8.66 6.07
N LEU A 72 0.34 8.95 5.06
CA LEU A 72 -1.10 9.19 5.20
C LEU A 72 -1.85 7.94 5.70
N GLN A 73 -1.45 6.74 5.27
CA GLN A 73 -2.07 5.52 5.78
C GLN A 73 -1.78 5.32 7.27
N ARG A 74 -0.55 5.59 7.73
CA ARG A 74 -0.20 5.48 9.16
C ARG A 74 -0.98 6.46 10.04
N ALA A 75 -1.38 7.60 9.49
CA ALA A 75 -2.27 8.56 10.16
C ALA A 75 -3.72 8.07 10.27
N LEU A 76 -4.10 7.06 9.49
CA LEU A 76 -5.46 6.49 9.44
C LEU A 76 -5.49 5.01 9.90
N PRO A 77 -5.05 4.69 11.14
CA PRO A 77 -4.76 3.31 11.56
C PRO A 77 -6.00 2.40 11.62
N GLU A 78 -7.18 2.97 11.77
CA GLU A 78 -8.43 2.21 11.86
C GLU A 78 -9.20 2.16 10.53
N ILE A 79 -8.79 2.94 9.53
CA ILE A 79 -9.47 3.04 8.25
C ILE A 79 -8.89 2.01 7.28
N PRO A 80 -9.72 1.09 6.73
CA PRO A 80 -9.26 0.24 5.65
C PRO A 80 -8.89 1.05 4.41
N VAL A 81 -7.65 0.93 3.95
CA VAL A 81 -7.13 1.63 2.77
C VAL A 81 -6.90 0.63 1.66
N GLY A 82 -7.55 0.83 0.51
CA GLY A 82 -7.27 0.14 -0.74
C GLY A 82 -6.30 0.94 -1.59
N LEU A 83 -5.52 0.26 -2.43
CA LEU A 83 -4.62 0.89 -3.39
C LEU A 83 -5.09 0.65 -4.82
N ALA A 84 -4.98 1.67 -5.64
CA ALA A 84 -5.21 1.60 -7.07
C ALA A 84 -4.16 2.44 -7.81
N VAL A 85 -3.97 2.15 -9.08
CA VAL A 85 -3.13 2.96 -9.97
C VAL A 85 -4.00 3.65 -11.00
N LEU A 86 -3.56 4.83 -11.42
CA LEU A 86 -4.16 5.62 -12.47
C LEU A 86 -3.16 5.75 -13.62
N ASN A 87 -3.62 5.35 -14.80
CA ASN A 87 -2.94 5.61 -16.07
C ASN A 87 -4.00 6.01 -17.11
N GLU A 88 -4.35 5.18 -18.07
CA GLU A 88 -5.51 5.40 -18.95
C GLU A 88 -6.84 5.02 -18.28
N GLY A 89 -6.78 4.21 -17.22
CA GLY A 89 -7.88 3.79 -16.38
C GLY A 89 -7.47 3.77 -14.91
N VAL A 90 -8.42 3.47 -14.02
CA VAL A 90 -8.14 3.22 -12.60
C VAL A 90 -8.21 1.72 -12.38
N PHE A 91 -7.11 1.14 -11.89
CA PHE A 91 -6.98 -0.30 -11.67
C PHE A 91 -6.69 -0.58 -10.20
N PRO A 92 -7.54 -1.36 -9.51
CA PRO A 92 -7.27 -1.74 -8.13
C PRO A 92 -6.05 -2.67 -8.05
N TYR A 93 -5.17 -2.39 -7.10
CA TYR A 93 -3.93 -3.14 -6.86
C TYR A 93 -3.97 -3.92 -5.55
N ALA A 94 -4.54 -3.32 -4.50
CA ALA A 94 -4.74 -3.98 -3.22
C ALA A 94 -6.13 -3.72 -2.68
N PHE A 95 -6.70 -4.77 -2.09
CA PHE A 95 -7.97 -4.66 -1.37
C PHE A 95 -7.80 -3.81 -0.11
N PRO A 96 -8.87 -3.13 0.32
CA PRO A 96 -8.82 -2.31 1.53
C PRO A 96 -8.41 -3.11 2.76
N THR A 97 -7.37 -2.63 3.45
CA THR A 97 -6.83 -3.23 4.67
C THR A 97 -6.35 -2.15 5.61
N THR A 98 -6.36 -2.44 6.91
CA THR A 98 -5.72 -1.62 7.94
C THR A 98 -4.26 -2.05 8.18
N ASP A 99 -3.78 -3.11 7.51
CA ASP A 99 -2.40 -3.57 7.64
C ASP A 99 -1.44 -2.71 6.81
N SER A 100 -0.75 -1.78 7.48
CA SER A 100 0.23 -0.90 6.84
C SER A 100 1.38 -1.67 6.17
N ARG A 101 1.75 -2.84 6.69
CA ARG A 101 2.81 -3.66 6.08
C ARG A 101 2.45 -4.16 4.69
N VAL A 102 1.17 -4.56 4.50
CA VAL A 102 0.66 -4.96 3.17
C VAL A 102 0.70 -3.78 2.21
N THR A 103 0.23 -2.62 2.66
CA THR A 103 0.22 -1.42 1.83
C THR A 103 1.65 -0.95 1.51
N GLU A 104 2.54 -0.92 2.49
CA GLU A 104 3.94 -0.55 2.29
C GLU A 104 4.65 -1.50 1.31
N ALA A 105 4.43 -2.81 1.42
CA ALA A 105 4.97 -3.78 0.47
C ALA A 105 4.45 -3.56 -0.96
N VAL A 106 3.14 -3.32 -1.11
CA VAL A 106 2.55 -3.03 -2.43
C VAL A 106 3.07 -1.72 -3.01
N LEU A 107 3.19 -0.67 -2.19
CA LEU A 107 3.75 0.62 -2.61
C LEU A 107 5.20 0.50 -3.04
N ALA A 108 6.02 -0.29 -2.33
CA ALA A 108 7.43 -0.47 -2.62
C ALA A 108 7.68 -1.35 -3.86
N ASP A 109 6.98 -2.49 -3.95
CA ASP A 109 7.36 -3.56 -4.86
C ASP A 109 6.47 -3.68 -6.09
N SER A 110 5.19 -3.27 -5.98
CA SER A 110 4.19 -3.56 -7.01
C SER A 110 3.77 -2.34 -7.83
N ILE A 111 3.76 -1.14 -7.22
CA ILE A 111 3.38 0.08 -7.93
C ILE A 111 4.61 0.70 -8.57
N GLY A 112 4.66 0.70 -9.88
CA GLY A 112 5.76 1.24 -10.67
C GLY A 112 5.29 1.73 -12.03
N ILE A 113 6.19 2.44 -12.72
CA ILE A 113 5.99 2.86 -14.10
C ILE A 113 6.79 1.90 -14.97
N GLU A 114 6.12 1.26 -15.93
CA GLU A 114 6.79 0.39 -16.90
C GLU A 114 7.80 1.19 -17.72
N GLY A 115 8.99 0.62 -17.91
CA GLY A 115 10.11 1.29 -18.58
C GLY A 115 11.12 1.94 -17.66
N ALA A 116 10.82 2.13 -16.37
CA ALA A 116 11.80 2.57 -15.35
C ALA A 116 12.75 1.43 -14.93
N ARG A 117 12.42 0.16 -15.22
CA ARG A 117 13.31 -1.00 -15.02
C ARG A 117 13.65 -1.63 -16.36
N PRO A 118 14.94 -1.77 -16.72
CA PRO A 118 15.36 -2.32 -18.02
C PRO A 118 15.09 -3.82 -18.19
N GLU A 119 14.54 -4.52 -17.20
CA GLU A 119 14.51 -5.99 -17.16
C GLU A 119 13.22 -6.65 -17.63
N ARG A 120 12.17 -5.89 -18.02
CA ARG A 120 10.96 -6.49 -18.58
C ARG A 120 10.55 -5.79 -19.87
N PRO A 121 10.65 -6.46 -21.04
CA PRO A 121 10.03 -5.95 -22.24
C PRO A 121 8.51 -5.97 -22.04
N SER A 122 7.92 -4.80 -21.88
CA SER A 122 6.47 -4.65 -21.87
C SER A 122 5.94 -4.54 -23.27
N THR A 123 4.99 -5.39 -23.63
CA THR A 123 4.24 -5.33 -24.90
C THR A 123 3.15 -4.25 -24.89
N PHE A 124 2.98 -3.54 -23.79
CA PHE A 124 1.90 -2.55 -23.58
C PHE A 124 2.42 -1.18 -23.16
N VAL A 125 3.54 -0.73 -23.70
CA VAL A 125 3.95 0.66 -23.49
C VAL A 125 3.17 1.54 -24.44
N THR A 126 2.09 2.13 -23.94
CA THR A 126 1.54 3.32 -24.58
C THR A 126 2.30 4.52 -23.99
N PRO A 127 3.09 5.25 -24.78
CA PRO A 127 3.82 6.40 -24.29
C PRO A 127 2.92 7.63 -24.14
N THR A 128 1.82 7.48 -23.40
CA THR A 128 0.98 8.62 -23.08
C THR A 128 1.62 9.40 -21.94
N LEU A 129 2.22 10.52 -22.28
CA LEU A 129 2.82 11.46 -21.32
C LEU A 129 1.79 12.07 -20.37
N THR A 130 0.50 12.02 -20.72
CA THR A 130 -0.57 12.68 -19.96
C THR A 130 -1.63 11.68 -19.54
N THR A 131 -1.89 11.65 -18.25
CA THR A 131 -2.97 10.90 -17.62
C THR A 131 -4.35 11.49 -17.95
N SER A 132 -5.39 10.71 -17.77
CA SER A 132 -6.77 11.19 -17.76
C SER A 132 -7.39 11.05 -16.38
N LEU A 133 -7.40 12.11 -15.59
CA LEU A 133 -8.16 12.15 -14.33
C LEU A 133 -9.68 11.92 -14.53
N GLY A 134 -10.17 12.05 -15.77
CA GLY A 134 -11.53 11.64 -16.16
C GLY A 134 -11.79 10.15 -15.90
N ALA A 135 -10.76 9.30 -15.92
CA ALA A 135 -10.86 7.88 -15.58
C ALA A 135 -11.31 7.61 -14.15
N LEU A 136 -11.14 8.55 -13.22
CA LEU A 136 -11.66 8.47 -11.85
C LEU A 136 -13.19 8.25 -11.82
N ALA A 137 -13.90 8.56 -12.90
CA ALA A 137 -15.34 8.29 -13.04
C ALA A 137 -15.70 6.79 -12.85
N VAL A 138 -14.75 5.88 -12.97
CA VAL A 138 -14.97 4.45 -12.73
C VAL A 138 -15.14 4.14 -11.25
N VAL A 139 -14.47 4.88 -10.35
CA VAL A 139 -14.46 4.61 -8.91
C VAL A 139 -15.88 4.58 -8.31
N PRO A 140 -16.75 5.58 -8.52
CA PRO A 140 -18.13 5.51 -8.04
C PRO A 140 -19.00 4.49 -8.78
N ARG A 141 -18.61 4.04 -9.98
CA ARG A 141 -19.40 3.13 -10.83
C ARG A 141 -19.08 1.67 -10.57
N ALA A 142 -17.82 1.33 -10.33
CA ALA A 142 -17.33 -0.03 -10.22
C ALA A 142 -17.34 -0.57 -8.78
N ASN A 143 -18.06 0.08 -7.87
CA ASN A 143 -18.22 -0.37 -6.47
C ASN A 143 -16.88 -0.56 -5.73
N TYR A 144 -15.94 0.36 -5.88
CA TYR A 144 -14.69 0.36 -5.11
C TYR A 144 -14.96 0.38 -3.60
N PHE A 145 -16.04 1.03 -3.20
CA PHE A 145 -16.49 1.12 -1.82
C PHE A 145 -17.67 0.18 -1.57
N PRO A 146 -17.67 -0.61 -0.47
CA PRO A 146 -18.82 -1.43 -0.09
C PRO A 146 -20.00 -0.54 0.29
N ARG A 147 -21.20 -1.10 0.24
CA ARG A 147 -22.43 -0.38 0.61
C ARG A 147 -22.44 0.07 2.08
N SER A 148 -21.74 -0.65 2.95
CA SER A 148 -21.57 -0.31 4.37
C SER A 148 -20.74 0.95 4.60
N ALA A 149 -19.78 1.25 3.72
CA ALA A 149 -18.96 2.45 3.85
C ALA A 149 -19.79 3.71 3.55
N GLN A 150 -20.18 4.42 4.60
CA GLN A 150 -20.89 5.69 4.51
C GLN A 150 -19.90 6.85 4.33
N ARG A 151 -18.73 6.78 4.96
CA ARG A 151 -17.62 7.72 4.82
C ARG A 151 -16.60 7.15 3.85
N ARG A 152 -16.52 7.75 2.66
CA ARG A 152 -15.71 7.29 1.54
C ARG A 152 -14.72 8.38 1.16
N LEU A 153 -13.43 8.06 1.27
CA LEU A 153 -12.36 8.98 0.90
C LEU A 153 -11.59 8.41 -0.30
N LEU A 154 -11.38 9.26 -1.29
CA LEU A 154 -10.49 9.01 -2.40
C LEU A 154 -9.32 9.97 -2.31
N VAL A 155 -8.10 9.46 -2.19
CA VAL A 155 -6.89 10.28 -2.25
C VAL A 155 -6.17 9.99 -3.55
N VAL A 156 -5.92 11.01 -4.34
CA VAL A 156 -5.28 10.91 -5.65
C VAL A 156 -3.92 11.59 -5.59
N PHE A 157 -2.86 10.81 -5.80
CA PHE A 157 -1.48 11.26 -5.82
C PHE A 157 -1.08 11.44 -7.29
N THR A 158 -0.89 12.68 -7.74
CA THR A 158 -0.68 13.01 -9.16
C THR A 158 0.15 14.28 -9.31
N ASP A 159 0.77 14.49 -10.44
CA ASP A 159 1.38 15.76 -10.80
C ASP A 159 0.38 16.76 -11.40
N GLY A 160 -0.82 16.29 -11.72
CA GLY A 160 -1.89 17.07 -12.31
C GLY A 160 -1.80 17.21 -13.82
N GLU A 161 -0.81 16.60 -14.48
CA GLU A 161 -0.67 16.60 -15.95
C GLU A 161 -1.77 15.74 -16.60
N THR A 162 -2.96 16.31 -16.76
CA THR A 162 -4.15 15.59 -17.20
C THR A 162 -4.85 16.23 -18.39
N LYS A 163 -5.57 15.41 -19.14
CA LYS A 163 -6.54 15.85 -20.14
C LYS A 163 -7.72 16.56 -19.47
N PRO A 164 -8.45 17.45 -20.19
CA PRO A 164 -9.65 18.07 -19.64
C PRO A 164 -10.67 17.05 -19.13
N ALA A 165 -11.28 17.35 -17.98
CA ALA A 165 -12.32 16.48 -17.42
C ALA A 165 -13.60 16.54 -18.27
N GLY A 166 -14.09 15.39 -18.69
CA GLY A 166 -15.37 15.30 -19.37
C GLY A 166 -16.57 15.31 -18.41
N PRO A 167 -17.80 15.59 -18.89
CA PRO A 167 -19.01 15.65 -18.06
C PRO A 167 -19.35 14.31 -17.38
N ALA A 168 -18.76 13.21 -17.82
CA ALA A 168 -18.94 11.89 -17.23
C ALA A 168 -18.38 11.82 -15.81
N LEU A 169 -17.30 12.56 -15.49
CA LEU A 169 -16.69 12.61 -14.17
C LEU A 169 -17.66 13.28 -13.18
N ALA A 170 -18.17 14.46 -13.49
CA ALA A 170 -19.13 15.17 -12.66
C ALA A 170 -20.35 14.30 -12.32
N ARG A 171 -20.97 13.69 -13.33
CA ARG A 171 -22.13 12.80 -13.16
C ARG A 171 -21.82 11.58 -12.29
N ALA A 172 -20.60 11.04 -12.35
CA ALA A 172 -20.22 9.89 -11.55
C ALA A 172 -20.11 10.25 -10.06
N PHE A 173 -19.49 11.39 -9.73
CA PHE A 173 -19.27 11.83 -8.34
C PHE A 173 -20.52 12.44 -7.68
N GLN A 174 -21.55 12.79 -8.42
CA GLN A 174 -22.85 13.21 -7.86
C GLN A 174 -23.62 12.06 -7.20
N ARG A 175 -23.22 10.81 -7.38
CA ARG A 175 -23.88 9.64 -6.77
C ARG A 175 -23.71 9.63 -5.24
N ARG A 176 -24.69 9.05 -4.55
CA ARG A 176 -24.65 8.87 -3.09
C ARG A 176 -24.36 7.42 -2.72
N PRO A 177 -23.67 7.17 -1.59
CA PRO A 177 -23.00 8.13 -0.72
C PRO A 177 -21.90 8.89 -1.48
N ARG A 178 -21.70 10.16 -1.14
CA ARG A 178 -20.65 10.97 -1.77
C ARG A 178 -19.27 10.43 -1.41
N ILE A 179 -18.34 10.60 -2.34
CA ILE A 179 -16.92 10.32 -2.14
C ILE A 179 -16.24 11.66 -1.91
N GLU A 180 -15.68 11.85 -0.71
CA GLU A 180 -14.77 12.96 -0.45
C GLU A 180 -13.49 12.70 -1.23
N THR A 181 -12.91 13.72 -1.85
CA THR A 181 -11.73 13.56 -2.69
C THR A 181 -10.64 14.54 -2.30
N ILE A 182 -9.44 14.02 -2.08
CA ILE A 182 -8.24 14.79 -1.82
C ILE A 182 -7.27 14.53 -2.96
N PHE A 183 -6.73 15.60 -3.56
CA PHE A 183 -5.62 15.52 -4.51
C PHE A 183 -4.36 16.00 -3.82
N LEU A 184 -3.32 15.17 -3.86
CA LEU A 184 -1.96 15.53 -3.49
C LEU A 184 -1.15 15.72 -4.76
N ARG A 185 -0.66 16.94 -4.97
CA ARG A 185 0.07 17.32 -6.17
C ARG A 185 1.57 17.27 -5.93
N PHE A 186 2.27 16.49 -6.75
CA PHE A 186 3.73 16.35 -6.78
C PHE A 186 4.25 17.05 -8.02
N TRP A 187 4.80 18.25 -7.87
CA TRP A 187 5.20 19.04 -9.04
C TRP A 187 6.16 20.15 -8.66
N ASP A 188 7.24 20.27 -9.42
CA ASP A 188 8.17 21.39 -9.38
C ASP A 188 8.55 21.82 -10.82
N ALA A 189 8.83 23.11 -11.02
CA ALA A 189 9.17 23.69 -12.32
C ALA A 189 10.53 23.22 -12.85
N ASP A 190 11.45 22.89 -11.96
CA ASP A 190 12.83 22.53 -12.29
C ASP A 190 13.02 21.03 -12.53
N GLU A 191 12.00 20.22 -12.25
CA GLU A 191 12.05 18.78 -12.50
C GLU A 191 12.12 18.44 -13.98
N ARG A 192 12.79 17.32 -14.29
CA ARG A 192 12.94 16.80 -15.66
C ARG A 192 12.81 15.26 -15.61
N LEU A 193 12.59 14.65 -16.76
CA LEU A 193 12.65 13.19 -16.93
C LEU A 193 14.11 12.77 -17.17
N TYR A 194 14.60 11.82 -16.36
CA TYR A 194 15.97 11.30 -16.41
C TYR A 194 16.02 9.78 -16.65
N VAL A 195 15.12 9.23 -17.47
CA VAL A 195 15.01 7.77 -17.69
C VAL A 195 16.33 7.15 -18.16
N THR A 196 17.13 7.90 -18.95
CA THR A 196 18.45 7.46 -19.43
C THR A 196 19.62 8.06 -18.64
N GLY A 197 19.34 8.71 -17.51
CA GLY A 197 20.34 9.45 -16.73
C GLY A 197 20.66 10.85 -17.25
N VAL A 198 20.10 11.23 -18.40
CA VAL A 198 20.20 12.57 -18.98
C VAL A 198 18.79 13.16 -19.08
N ALA A 199 18.68 14.47 -18.83
CA ALA A 199 17.39 15.16 -18.94
C ALA A 199 16.83 15.04 -20.37
N GLU A 200 15.60 14.60 -20.49
CA GLU A 200 14.90 14.50 -21.78
C GLU A 200 14.53 15.89 -22.31
N PRO A 201 15.04 16.32 -23.46
CA PRO A 201 14.77 17.68 -23.97
C PRO A 201 13.28 17.93 -24.31
N GLY A 202 12.54 16.85 -24.57
CA GLY A 202 11.12 16.91 -24.96
C GLY A 202 10.15 17.07 -23.81
N TYR A 203 10.62 16.98 -22.55
CA TYR A 203 9.77 17.13 -21.39
C TYR A 203 10.12 18.38 -20.58
N VAL A 204 9.14 19.25 -20.42
CA VAL A 204 9.22 20.43 -19.55
C VAL A 204 7.92 20.50 -18.74
N PRO A 205 7.98 20.55 -17.39
CA PRO A 205 6.81 20.68 -16.56
C PRO A 205 6.02 21.94 -16.94
N ASN A 206 4.70 21.76 -17.12
CA ASN A 206 3.84 22.88 -17.51
C ASN A 206 2.98 23.35 -16.31
N PRO A 207 3.19 24.57 -15.80
CA PRO A 207 2.44 25.10 -14.66
C PRO A 207 0.93 25.20 -14.91
N ALA A 208 0.47 25.29 -16.16
CA ALA A 208 -0.93 25.36 -16.52
C ALA A 208 -1.74 24.13 -16.07
N PHE A 209 -1.08 22.99 -15.84
CA PHE A 209 -1.74 21.81 -15.31
C PHE A 209 -2.21 21.95 -13.86
N GLY A 210 -1.65 22.88 -13.07
CA GLY A 210 -2.19 23.22 -11.75
C GLY A 210 -3.61 23.76 -11.81
N ALA A 211 -3.87 24.66 -12.74
CA ALA A 211 -5.23 25.20 -12.96
C ALA A 211 -6.20 24.10 -13.44
N ARG A 212 -5.71 23.18 -14.28
CA ARG A 212 -6.51 22.05 -14.76
C ARG A 212 -6.84 21.05 -13.64
N LEU A 213 -5.89 20.77 -12.74
CA LEU A 213 -6.15 19.96 -11.56
C LEU A 213 -7.18 20.60 -10.64
N ALA A 214 -7.10 21.92 -10.46
CA ALA A 214 -8.09 22.67 -9.69
C ALA A 214 -9.50 22.59 -10.32
N GLU A 215 -9.60 22.66 -11.65
CA GLU A 215 -10.86 22.44 -12.37
C GLU A 215 -11.42 21.04 -12.11
N VAL A 216 -10.60 19.98 -12.26
CA VAL A 216 -11.00 18.59 -11.98
C VAL A 216 -11.45 18.44 -10.53
N SER A 217 -10.71 18.99 -9.59
CA SER A 217 -11.04 18.97 -8.17
C SER A 217 -12.39 19.63 -7.89
N SER A 218 -12.64 20.78 -8.48
CA SER A 218 -13.94 21.48 -8.38
C SER A 218 -15.10 20.63 -8.91
N VAL A 219 -14.90 19.93 -10.02
CA VAL A 219 -15.91 19.06 -10.65
C VAL A 219 -16.32 17.89 -9.75
N VAL A 220 -15.38 17.33 -8.98
CA VAL A 220 -15.64 16.21 -8.05
C VAL A 220 -16.00 16.68 -6.65
N GLY A 221 -15.89 17.98 -6.36
CA GLY A 221 -16.07 18.57 -5.03
C GLY A 221 -14.92 18.24 -4.09
N GLY A 222 -13.71 18.11 -4.64
CA GLY A 222 -12.50 17.74 -3.91
C GLY A 222 -11.68 18.94 -3.43
N ARG A 223 -10.57 18.63 -2.75
CA ARG A 223 -9.56 19.60 -2.29
C ARG A 223 -8.20 19.23 -2.87
N VAL A 224 -7.39 20.24 -3.19
CA VAL A 224 -6.03 20.06 -3.70
C VAL A 224 -5.04 20.56 -2.66
N PHE A 225 -4.05 19.73 -2.36
CA PHE A 225 -2.90 20.05 -1.52
C PHE A 225 -1.61 19.83 -2.33
N SER A 226 -0.58 20.60 -2.03
CA SER A 226 0.78 20.33 -2.52
C SER A 226 1.42 19.21 -1.70
N GLU A 227 2.52 18.64 -2.18
CA GLU A 227 3.30 17.68 -1.39
C GLU A 227 3.86 18.30 -0.10
N ASP A 228 4.13 19.60 -0.08
CA ASP A 228 4.60 20.33 1.09
C ASP A 228 3.49 20.48 2.16
N ASP A 229 2.22 20.37 1.75
CA ASP A 229 1.05 20.49 2.63
C ASP A 229 0.52 19.11 3.08
N LEU A 230 1.37 18.09 3.12
CA LEU A 230 0.96 16.72 3.46
C LEU A 230 0.27 16.64 4.83
N GLU A 231 0.74 17.39 5.83
CA GLU A 231 0.12 17.45 7.16
C GLU A 231 -1.31 18.03 7.09
N ALA A 232 -1.53 19.06 6.28
CA ALA A 232 -2.86 19.61 6.08
C ALA A 232 -3.80 18.61 5.38
N ALA A 233 -3.28 17.82 4.45
CA ALA A 233 -4.04 16.74 3.82
C ALA A 233 -4.37 15.60 4.80
N GLN A 234 -3.46 15.25 5.71
CA GLN A 234 -3.71 14.29 6.79
C GLN A 234 -4.82 14.77 7.72
N ASN A 235 -4.68 15.97 8.25
CA ASN A 235 -5.70 16.58 9.12
C ASN A 235 -7.07 16.61 8.43
N ALA A 236 -7.09 16.95 7.14
CA ALA A 236 -8.31 16.96 6.34
C ALA A 236 -8.95 15.56 6.19
N ALA A 237 -8.14 14.51 6.10
CA ALA A 237 -8.62 13.12 6.02
C ALA A 237 -9.11 12.62 7.39
N GLU A 238 -8.39 12.93 8.47
CA GLU A 238 -8.77 12.60 9.85
C GLU A 238 -10.08 13.27 10.25
N ASP A 239 -10.21 14.56 9.99
CA ASP A 239 -11.43 15.34 10.24
C ASP A 239 -12.62 14.78 9.47
N PHE A 240 -12.41 14.37 8.21
CA PHE A 240 -13.46 13.76 7.41
C PHE A 240 -13.94 12.46 8.02
N PHE A 241 -13.04 11.60 8.48
CA PHE A 241 -13.44 10.33 9.07
C PHE A 241 -13.99 10.51 10.48
N GLY A 242 -13.43 11.37 11.30
CA GLY A 242 -13.80 11.53 12.70
C GLY A 242 -13.89 10.20 13.45
N SER A 243 -14.75 10.13 14.45
CA SER A 243 -15.06 8.89 15.18
C SER A 243 -16.19 8.08 14.52
N GLY A 244 -16.22 6.77 14.76
CA GLY A 244 -17.30 5.90 14.29
C GLY A 244 -17.18 4.46 14.76
N PRO A 245 -18.12 3.58 14.37
CA PRO A 245 -18.16 2.21 14.82
C PRO A 245 -16.95 1.41 14.33
N THR A 246 -16.35 0.67 15.25
CA THR A 246 -15.21 -0.21 14.96
C THR A 246 -15.54 -1.66 15.27
N LYS A 247 -14.81 -2.56 14.63
CA LYS A 247 -14.83 -3.99 14.91
C LYS A 247 -13.40 -4.48 15.11
N ALA A 248 -13.18 -5.27 16.15
CA ALA A 248 -11.93 -5.97 16.34
C ALA A 248 -11.74 -7.02 15.23
N ARG A 249 -10.65 -6.91 14.47
CA ARG A 249 -10.26 -7.92 13.50
C ARG A 249 -8.98 -8.59 13.93
N PRO A 250 -8.89 -9.93 13.82
CA PRO A 250 -7.61 -10.61 14.01
C PRO A 250 -6.64 -10.14 12.95
N PHE A 251 -5.49 -9.74 13.42
CA PHE A 251 -4.38 -9.28 12.59
C PHE A 251 -3.32 -10.38 12.59
N GLY A 252 -2.89 -10.85 11.42
CA GLY A 252 -1.91 -11.92 11.33
C GLY A 252 -0.63 -11.53 12.05
N GLY A 253 -0.39 -12.17 13.20
CA GLY A 253 0.87 -12.13 13.89
C GLY A 253 1.95 -12.88 13.12
N GLU A 254 3.18 -12.70 13.50
CA GLU A 254 4.29 -13.48 13.00
C GLU A 254 4.11 -14.94 13.47
N ARG A 255 3.99 -15.86 12.50
CA ARG A 255 3.95 -17.29 12.81
C ARG A 255 5.36 -17.79 13.05
N VAL A 256 5.70 -17.98 14.32
CA VAL A 256 6.98 -18.54 14.70
C VAL A 256 6.89 -20.07 14.66
N ALA A 257 7.63 -20.69 13.75
CA ALA A 257 7.75 -22.13 13.73
C ALA A 257 8.54 -22.62 14.94
N LEU A 258 7.93 -23.43 15.81
CA LEU A 258 8.58 -23.95 17.00
C LEU A 258 9.40 -25.21 16.71
N MET A 259 9.27 -25.81 15.54
CA MET A 259 9.95 -27.02 15.14
C MET A 259 11.48 -26.97 15.35
N PRO A 260 12.22 -25.89 15.00
CA PRO A 260 13.67 -25.84 15.24
C PRO A 260 14.03 -25.93 16.72
N TYR A 261 13.28 -25.28 17.58
CA TYR A 261 13.51 -25.26 19.03
C TYR A 261 13.19 -26.62 19.67
N VAL A 262 12.10 -27.26 19.26
CA VAL A 262 11.72 -28.58 19.75
C VAL A 262 12.74 -29.64 19.28
N THR A 263 13.22 -29.55 18.04
CA THR A 263 14.27 -30.43 17.51
C THR A 263 15.56 -30.24 18.30
N LEU A 264 15.97 -29.00 18.58
CA LEU A 264 17.16 -28.70 19.37
C LEU A 264 17.02 -29.28 20.79
N ALA A 265 15.85 -29.17 21.41
CA ALA A 265 15.59 -29.75 22.73
C ALA A 265 15.73 -31.29 22.73
N ALA A 266 15.42 -31.96 21.63
CA ALA A 266 15.57 -33.42 21.53
C ALA A 266 17.05 -33.90 21.53
N PHE A 267 17.98 -33.03 21.14
CA PHE A 267 19.41 -33.35 21.22
C PHE A 267 19.94 -33.51 22.66
N VAL A 268 19.33 -32.87 23.64
CA VAL A 268 19.76 -32.93 25.04
C VAL A 268 19.65 -34.38 25.59
N PRO A 269 18.45 -35.02 25.59
CA PRO A 269 18.32 -36.39 26.04
C PRO A 269 19.08 -37.39 25.14
N LEU A 270 19.20 -37.07 23.83
CA LEU A 270 20.01 -37.91 22.91
C LEU A 270 21.48 -37.86 23.25
N ALA A 271 22.05 -36.70 23.50
CA ALA A 271 23.46 -36.55 23.90
C ALA A 271 23.73 -37.25 25.23
N PHE A 272 22.78 -37.15 26.20
CA PHE A 272 22.89 -37.89 27.46
C PHE A 272 22.94 -39.41 27.24
N LEU A 273 22.10 -39.95 26.37
CA LEU A 273 22.09 -41.40 26.05
C LEU A 273 23.39 -41.84 25.40
N LEU A 274 23.93 -41.06 24.44
CA LEU A 274 25.18 -41.34 23.75
C LEU A 274 26.38 -41.25 24.71
N TRP A 275 26.45 -40.24 25.57
CA TRP A 275 27.49 -40.12 26.60
C TRP A 275 27.50 -41.31 27.54
N ARG A 276 26.31 -41.70 28.00
CA ARG A 276 26.21 -42.85 28.92
C ARG A 276 26.48 -44.21 28.25
N ARG A 277 26.28 -44.33 26.94
CA ARG A 277 26.64 -45.57 26.21
C ARG A 277 28.14 -45.76 26.11
N ASN A 278 28.91 -44.68 26.12
CA ASN A 278 30.37 -44.69 25.98
C ASN A 278 31.09 -44.75 27.34
N LEU A 279 30.38 -44.81 28.47
CA LEU A 279 30.85 -45.08 29.83
C LEU A 279 30.49 -46.50 30.27
#